data_306a5ab0ff3bdb3ded6ca90766310b48
#
_entry.id   306a5ab0ff3bdb3ded6ca90766310b48
#
_cell.length_a   1.000
_cell.length_b   1.000
_cell.length_c   1.000
_cell.angle_alpha   90.00
_cell.angle_beta   90.00
_cell.angle_gamma   90.00
#
_symmetry.space_group_name_H-M   'P 1'
#
loop_
_entity.id
_entity.type
_entity.pdbx_description
1 polymer ?
#
loop_
_entity_poly.entity_id
_entity_poly.type
_entity_poly.pdbx_seq_one_letter_code
_entity_poly.pdbx_strand_id
1 'polypeptide(L)'
;APFNLFSQASDTVRSGIVLGLGTRLQVLQNEAVRGIISRSDIDLTAPGKRKCAYFVILSDQDATMAFLSSLFFSFLFIKLVRYADSTPELRCKVPVNLIFDEFNNVGKLGGAADGSDFARTLSVIRSRAIYVMLAVQSLGQLQNRYPNNLWAEIIGNLDVQLMLGCTDEVSAEYFSARSGDMSVEINSTMTVAVAQVIPQYRQTEGQGRRRLLTPDEVLRIPNEELLVVIRGHNVLKLKKFDYADHPLAKELTPVSILDYTPPHAAAPFLQTETTLPRAVSEERPHTSSIPSKRRTLYSSAKPPSEF
;
A
#
# COMPACT_ATOMS: atom_id res chain seq x y z
N ALA A 1 -33.79 -0.10 11.36
CA ALA A 1 -32.51 -0.60 11.00
C ALA A 1 -32.24 -0.38 9.52
N PRO A 2 -30.98 -0.46 9.06
CA PRO A 2 -30.58 -0.09 7.67
C PRO A 2 -31.39 -0.77 6.56
N PHE A 3 -31.78 -2.02 6.74
CA PHE A 3 -32.60 -2.75 5.78
C PHE A 3 -33.98 -2.11 5.56
N ASN A 4 -34.59 -1.54 6.60
CA ASN A 4 -35.92 -0.88 6.45
C ASN A 4 -35.77 0.40 5.61
N LEU A 5 -34.69 1.14 5.74
CA LEU A 5 -34.40 2.31 4.89
C LEU A 5 -34.21 1.90 3.44
N PHE A 6 -33.48 0.80 3.19
CA PHE A 6 -33.33 0.23 1.84
C PHE A 6 -34.67 -0.18 1.25
N SER A 7 -35.54 -0.85 2.04
CA SER A 7 -36.85 -1.32 1.59
C SER A 7 -37.83 -0.17 1.25
N GLN A 8 -37.68 0.97 1.91
CA GLN A 8 -38.48 2.18 1.68
C GLN A 8 -37.94 3.08 0.58
N ALA A 9 -36.74 2.83 0.09
CA ALA A 9 -36.11 3.60 -0.99
C ALA A 9 -36.85 3.38 -2.33
N SER A 10 -36.80 4.37 -3.21
CA SER A 10 -37.34 4.25 -4.57
C SER A 10 -36.62 3.12 -5.36
N ASP A 11 -37.30 2.58 -6.36
CA ASP A 11 -36.74 1.50 -7.20
C ASP A 11 -35.41 1.87 -7.85
N THR A 12 -35.26 3.12 -8.27
CA THR A 12 -34.02 3.64 -8.86
C THR A 12 -32.87 3.60 -7.85
N VAL A 13 -33.13 4.03 -6.62
CA VAL A 13 -32.12 4.01 -5.55
C VAL A 13 -31.78 2.57 -5.16
N ARG A 14 -32.77 1.70 -5.02
CA ARG A 14 -32.56 0.28 -4.72
C ARG A 14 -31.72 -0.40 -5.79
N SER A 15 -32.07 -0.19 -7.07
CA SER A 15 -31.33 -0.76 -8.21
C SER A 15 -29.88 -0.26 -8.24
N GLY A 16 -29.64 1.02 -7.97
CA GLY A 16 -28.29 1.56 -7.85
C GLY A 16 -27.46 0.95 -6.72
N ILE A 17 -28.08 0.75 -5.55
CA ILE A 17 -27.44 0.09 -4.40
C ILE A 17 -27.11 -1.35 -4.72
N VAL A 18 -28.05 -2.11 -5.30
CA VAL A 18 -27.86 -3.53 -5.67
C VAL A 18 -26.77 -3.67 -6.72
N LEU A 19 -26.76 -2.81 -7.75
CA LEU A 19 -25.72 -2.82 -8.78
C LEU A 19 -24.34 -2.52 -8.19
N GLY A 20 -24.24 -1.48 -7.36
CA GLY A 20 -23.00 -1.12 -6.67
C GLY A 20 -22.49 -2.21 -5.74
N LEU A 21 -23.40 -2.92 -5.05
CA LEU A 21 -23.05 -4.07 -4.21
C LEU A 21 -22.60 -5.25 -5.07
N GLY A 22 -23.32 -5.54 -6.17
CA GLY A 22 -22.97 -6.61 -7.11
C GLY A 22 -21.59 -6.44 -7.69
N THR A 23 -21.24 -5.22 -8.12
CA THR A 23 -19.90 -4.90 -8.64
C THR A 23 -18.80 -5.11 -7.59
N ARG A 24 -19.03 -4.69 -6.35
CA ARG A 24 -18.05 -4.86 -5.25
C ARG A 24 -17.90 -6.31 -4.81
N LEU A 25 -18.97 -7.10 -4.89
CA LEU A 25 -18.95 -8.51 -4.52
C LEU A 25 -18.58 -9.45 -5.67
N GLN A 26 -18.36 -8.92 -6.87
CA GLN A 26 -18.01 -9.72 -8.06
C GLN A 26 -16.75 -10.57 -7.82
N VAL A 27 -15.77 -10.05 -7.07
CA VAL A 27 -14.56 -10.80 -6.71
C VAL A 27 -14.89 -12.08 -5.94
N LEU A 28 -15.97 -12.10 -5.14
CA LEU A 28 -16.41 -13.27 -4.38
C LEU A 28 -17.09 -14.33 -5.24
N GLN A 29 -17.40 -14.03 -6.50
CA GLN A 29 -17.94 -15.00 -7.46
C GLN A 29 -16.85 -15.86 -8.11
N ASN A 30 -15.58 -15.42 -8.01
CA ASN A 30 -14.44 -16.20 -8.46
C ASN A 30 -14.35 -17.50 -7.65
N GLU A 31 -14.21 -18.64 -8.32
CA GLU A 31 -14.22 -19.97 -7.69
C GLU A 31 -13.04 -20.16 -6.73
N ALA A 32 -11.85 -19.68 -7.09
CA ALA A 32 -10.68 -19.73 -6.23
C ALA A 32 -10.88 -18.89 -4.94
N VAL A 33 -11.48 -17.70 -5.07
CA VAL A 33 -11.81 -16.85 -3.92
C VAL A 33 -12.85 -17.52 -3.03
N ARG A 34 -13.89 -18.13 -3.60
CA ARG A 34 -14.90 -18.88 -2.85
C ARG A 34 -14.27 -20.05 -2.09
N GLY A 35 -13.34 -20.76 -2.72
CA GLY A 35 -12.57 -21.82 -2.07
C GLY A 35 -11.81 -21.32 -0.85
N ILE A 36 -11.11 -20.18 -0.96
CA ILE A 36 -10.34 -19.56 0.14
C ILE A 36 -11.26 -19.15 1.30
N ILE A 37 -12.39 -18.49 1.01
CA ILE A 37 -13.27 -17.94 2.07
C ILE A 37 -14.30 -18.93 2.61
N SER A 38 -14.41 -20.14 2.02
CA SER A 38 -15.40 -21.15 2.42
C SER A 38 -15.17 -21.73 3.81
N ARG A 39 -13.95 -21.63 4.32
CA ARG A 39 -13.55 -22.16 5.63
C ARG A 39 -12.58 -21.23 6.33
N SER A 40 -12.40 -21.44 7.63
CA SER A 40 -11.51 -20.63 8.47
C SER A 40 -10.43 -21.54 9.06
N ASP A 41 -9.27 -21.59 8.40
CA ASP A 41 -8.14 -22.47 8.78
C ASP A 41 -7.09 -21.73 9.61
N ILE A 42 -7.17 -20.40 9.70
CA ILE A 42 -6.16 -19.54 10.31
C ILE A 42 -6.71 -18.90 11.60
N ASP A 43 -6.07 -19.14 12.74
CA ASP A 43 -6.37 -18.40 13.98
C ASP A 43 -5.66 -17.04 13.97
N LEU A 44 -6.39 -15.99 13.58
CA LEU A 44 -5.88 -14.62 13.53
C LEU A 44 -5.44 -14.07 14.91
N THR A 45 -5.76 -14.74 16.00
CA THR A 45 -5.34 -14.34 17.35
C THR A 45 -4.08 -15.09 17.84
N ALA A 46 -3.68 -16.15 17.16
CA ALA A 46 -2.53 -16.96 17.56
C ALA A 46 -1.22 -16.18 17.71
N PRO A 47 -0.88 -15.20 16.83
CA PRO A 47 0.34 -14.41 17.00
C PRO A 47 0.42 -13.65 18.32
N GLY A 48 -0.72 -13.18 18.84
CA GLY A 48 -0.77 -12.51 20.14
C GLY A 48 -0.75 -13.46 21.35
N LYS A 49 -1.02 -14.76 21.15
CA LYS A 49 -1.10 -15.79 22.20
C LYS A 49 0.19 -16.58 22.37
N ARG A 50 0.85 -16.92 21.28
CA ARG A 50 2.03 -17.80 21.23
C ARG A 50 3.00 -17.36 20.15
N LYS A 51 4.28 -17.72 20.28
CA LYS A 51 5.27 -17.47 19.22
C LYS A 51 4.90 -18.26 17.96
N CYS A 52 4.66 -17.56 16.88
CA CYS A 52 4.44 -18.12 15.55
C CYS A 52 4.80 -17.06 14.48
N ALA A 53 4.97 -17.51 13.24
CA ALA A 53 5.16 -16.64 12.10
C ALA A 53 4.13 -16.98 11.02
N TYR A 54 3.50 -15.96 10.46
CA TYR A 54 2.61 -16.07 9.29
C TYR A 54 3.29 -15.41 8.11
N PHE A 55 3.51 -16.18 7.06
CA PHE A 55 4.00 -15.68 5.79
C PHE A 55 2.81 -15.53 4.85
N VAL A 56 2.50 -14.29 4.49
CA VAL A 56 1.37 -13.95 3.63
C VAL A 56 1.91 -13.51 2.29
N ILE A 57 1.76 -14.37 1.28
CA ILE A 57 2.22 -14.10 -0.07
C ILE A 57 1.06 -13.47 -0.83
N LEU A 58 1.29 -12.29 -1.39
CA LEU A 58 0.31 -11.53 -2.17
C LEU A 58 0.72 -11.50 -3.63
N SER A 59 -0.27 -11.47 -4.53
CA SER A 59 -0.01 -11.24 -5.95
C SER A 59 0.33 -9.76 -6.18
N ASP A 60 1.37 -9.50 -6.94
CA ASP A 60 1.76 -8.18 -7.43
C ASP A 60 1.09 -7.83 -8.77
N GLN A 61 0.59 -8.84 -9.49
CA GLN A 61 0.03 -8.71 -10.83
C GLN A 61 -1.49 -8.59 -10.85
N ASP A 62 -2.18 -9.14 -9.85
CA ASP A 62 -3.64 -9.19 -9.81
C ASP A 62 -4.22 -8.25 -8.74
N ALA A 63 -4.61 -7.06 -9.17
CA ALA A 63 -5.25 -6.07 -8.30
C ALA A 63 -6.60 -6.55 -7.72
N THR A 64 -7.25 -7.56 -8.32
CA THR A 64 -8.53 -8.09 -7.80
C THR A 64 -8.32 -8.78 -6.45
N MET A 65 -7.13 -9.33 -6.20
CA MET A 65 -6.76 -9.97 -4.93
C MET A 65 -6.45 -8.95 -3.82
N ALA A 66 -6.22 -7.67 -4.15
CA ALA A 66 -5.98 -6.62 -3.15
C ALA A 66 -7.15 -6.46 -2.16
N PHE A 67 -8.39 -6.76 -2.60
CA PHE A 67 -9.55 -6.77 -1.72
C PHE A 67 -9.44 -7.85 -0.63
N LEU A 68 -9.01 -9.06 -0.98
CA LEU A 68 -8.84 -10.16 0.00
C LEU A 68 -7.73 -9.85 0.98
N SER A 69 -6.62 -9.29 0.50
CA SER A 69 -5.49 -8.87 1.34
C SER A 69 -5.93 -7.80 2.33
N SER A 70 -6.61 -6.78 1.86
CA SER A 70 -7.16 -5.71 2.70
C SER A 70 -8.13 -6.27 3.76
N LEU A 71 -9.00 -7.20 3.37
CA LEU A 71 -9.95 -7.85 4.27
C LEU A 71 -9.23 -8.69 5.34
N PHE A 72 -8.26 -9.51 4.93
CA PHE A 72 -7.47 -10.35 5.83
C PHE A 72 -6.76 -9.50 6.91
N PHE A 73 -6.01 -8.48 6.50
CA PHE A 73 -5.28 -7.63 7.45
C PHE A 73 -6.21 -6.78 8.31
N SER A 74 -7.33 -6.30 7.76
CA SER A 74 -8.33 -5.60 8.56
C SER A 74 -8.90 -6.49 9.66
N PHE A 75 -9.25 -7.74 9.34
CA PHE A 75 -9.68 -8.71 10.36
C PHE A 75 -8.58 -9.09 11.33
N LEU A 76 -7.34 -9.21 10.88
CA LEU A 76 -6.19 -9.49 11.74
C LEU A 76 -6.03 -8.40 12.79
N PHE A 77 -6.06 -7.12 12.41
CA PHE A 77 -6.03 -6.00 13.36
C PHE A 77 -7.20 -6.04 14.33
N ILE A 78 -8.43 -6.20 13.83
CA ILE A 78 -9.64 -6.26 14.68
C ILE A 78 -9.54 -7.41 15.70
N LYS A 79 -9.11 -8.59 15.26
CA LYS A 79 -9.01 -9.77 16.13
C LYS A 79 -7.90 -9.65 17.16
N LEU A 80 -6.73 -9.13 16.76
CA LEU A 80 -5.60 -8.91 17.68
C LEU A 80 -5.93 -7.84 18.73
N VAL A 81 -6.54 -6.72 18.33
CA VAL A 81 -6.96 -5.66 19.25
C VAL A 81 -8.00 -6.19 20.25
N ARG A 82 -9.03 -6.88 19.77
CA ARG A 82 -10.05 -7.50 20.65
C ARG A 82 -9.44 -8.54 21.60
N TYR A 83 -8.47 -9.31 21.12
CA TYR A 83 -7.76 -10.26 21.98
C TYR A 83 -6.96 -9.51 23.05
N ALA A 84 -6.18 -8.50 22.68
CA ALA A 84 -5.44 -7.70 23.64
C ALA A 84 -6.36 -7.06 24.69
N ASP A 85 -7.48 -6.48 24.27
CA ASP A 85 -8.46 -5.86 25.16
C ASP A 85 -9.16 -6.89 26.10
N SER A 86 -9.12 -8.18 25.78
CA SER A 86 -9.65 -9.25 26.63
C SER A 86 -8.65 -9.78 27.65
N THR A 87 -7.37 -9.38 27.58
CA THR A 87 -6.35 -9.79 28.54
C THR A 87 -6.32 -8.84 29.75
N PRO A 88 -5.92 -9.30 30.95
CA PRO A 88 -5.84 -8.44 32.13
C PRO A 88 -4.90 -7.23 31.95
N GLU A 89 -3.80 -7.42 31.20
CA GLU A 89 -2.82 -6.39 30.93
C GLU A 89 -3.20 -5.47 29.75
N LEU A 90 -4.35 -5.70 29.11
CA LEU A 90 -4.82 -5.02 27.90
C LEU A 90 -3.79 -5.04 26.76
N ARG A 91 -3.01 -6.15 26.67
CA ARG A 91 -1.93 -6.33 25.73
C ARG A 91 -1.87 -7.78 25.22
N CYS A 92 -1.32 -7.99 24.04
CA CYS A 92 -0.97 -9.32 23.57
C CYS A 92 0.08 -9.95 24.50
N LYS A 93 -0.07 -11.24 24.83
CA LYS A 93 0.90 -11.99 25.65
C LYS A 93 2.25 -12.10 24.95
N VAL A 94 2.23 -12.21 23.63
CA VAL A 94 3.42 -12.20 22.77
C VAL A 94 3.31 -10.93 21.91
N PRO A 95 4.35 -10.09 21.87
CA PRO A 95 4.37 -8.94 20.98
C PRO A 95 4.23 -9.37 19.52
N VAL A 96 3.35 -8.72 18.78
CA VAL A 96 3.09 -9.03 17.36
C VAL A 96 3.76 -7.99 16.49
N ASN A 97 4.63 -8.42 15.59
CA ASN A 97 5.26 -7.56 14.59
C ASN A 97 4.65 -7.86 13.22
N LEU A 98 4.00 -6.86 12.62
CA LEU A 98 3.44 -6.93 11.28
C LEU A 98 4.43 -6.24 10.33
N ILE A 99 5.02 -6.99 9.43
CA ILE A 99 6.01 -6.51 8.47
C ILE A 99 5.38 -6.53 7.09
N PHE A 100 5.17 -5.36 6.51
CA PHE A 100 4.67 -5.17 5.15
C PHE A 100 5.83 -4.78 4.24
N ASP A 101 6.42 -5.76 3.59
CA ASP A 101 7.59 -5.60 2.72
C ASP A 101 7.26 -4.75 1.47
N GLU A 102 6.05 -4.91 0.95
CA GLU A 102 5.49 -4.07 -0.12
C GLU A 102 4.08 -3.60 0.29
N PHE A 103 4.04 -2.52 1.09
CA PHE A 103 2.77 -2.04 1.65
C PHE A 103 1.79 -1.61 0.56
N ASN A 104 2.31 -1.17 -0.59
CA ASN A 104 1.47 -0.73 -1.69
C ASN A 104 0.62 -1.87 -2.30
N ASN A 105 1.04 -3.14 -2.17
CA ASN A 105 0.31 -4.30 -2.71
C ASN A 105 -0.79 -4.82 -1.78
N VAL A 106 -0.81 -4.37 -0.52
CA VAL A 106 -1.78 -4.86 0.48
C VAL A 106 -3.21 -4.35 0.24
N GLY A 107 -3.37 -3.32 -0.58
CA GLY A 107 -4.66 -2.63 -0.70
C GLY A 107 -4.84 -1.56 0.39
N LYS A 108 -6.00 -0.89 0.40
CA LYS A 108 -6.33 0.05 1.48
C LYS A 108 -6.75 -0.74 2.72
N LEU A 109 -6.10 -0.48 3.83
CA LEU A 109 -6.45 -1.08 5.12
C LEU A 109 -7.49 -0.23 5.84
N GLY A 110 -8.38 -0.91 6.59
CA GLY A 110 -9.48 -0.29 7.32
C GLY A 110 -10.82 -0.45 6.62
N GLY A 111 -11.89 -0.26 7.37
CA GLY A 111 -13.27 -0.38 6.86
C GLY A 111 -13.75 0.86 6.10
N ALA A 112 -13.15 2.02 6.35
CA ALA A 112 -13.48 3.26 5.67
C ALA A 112 -12.88 3.30 4.25
N ALA A 113 -13.68 3.77 3.30
CA ALA A 113 -13.28 3.84 1.89
C ALA A 113 -12.05 4.75 1.65
N ASP A 114 -11.83 5.73 2.52
CA ASP A 114 -10.70 6.64 2.49
C ASP A 114 -9.45 6.11 3.18
N GLY A 115 -9.56 5.04 4.00
CA GLY A 115 -8.45 4.46 4.76
C GLY A 115 -8.17 5.12 6.11
N SER A 116 -9.04 6.03 6.57
CA SER A 116 -8.89 6.73 7.87
C SER A 116 -8.87 5.78 9.06
N ASP A 117 -9.55 4.63 8.98
CA ASP A 117 -9.54 3.61 10.02
C ASP A 117 -8.15 3.00 10.25
N PHE A 118 -7.30 2.92 9.22
CA PHE A 118 -5.95 2.41 9.37
C PHE A 118 -5.06 3.38 10.16
N ALA A 119 -5.10 4.68 9.83
CA ALA A 119 -4.36 5.68 10.58
C ALA A 119 -4.77 5.70 12.06
N ARG A 120 -6.07 5.61 12.35
CA ARG A 120 -6.61 5.46 13.70
C ARG A 120 -6.12 4.18 14.38
N THR A 121 -6.10 3.05 13.66
CA THR A 121 -5.61 1.79 14.18
C THR A 121 -4.16 1.92 14.62
N LEU A 122 -3.29 2.51 13.78
CA LEU A 122 -1.87 2.72 14.11
C LEU A 122 -1.68 3.51 15.40
N SER A 123 -2.52 4.49 15.67
CA SER A 123 -2.41 5.32 16.89
C SER A 123 -2.65 4.54 18.19
N VAL A 124 -3.37 3.43 18.15
CA VAL A 124 -3.82 2.70 19.35
C VAL A 124 -3.15 1.33 19.55
N ILE A 125 -2.61 0.71 18.52
CA ILE A 125 -2.12 -0.68 18.58
C ILE A 125 -0.82 -0.83 19.38
N ARG A 126 0.00 0.20 19.47
CA ARG A 126 1.28 0.16 20.21
C ARG A 126 1.08 -0.19 21.68
N SER A 127 0.07 0.37 22.34
CA SER A 127 -0.25 0.06 23.74
C SER A 127 -0.62 -1.41 23.92
N ARG A 128 -1.09 -2.08 22.88
CA ARG A 128 -1.51 -3.49 22.85
C ARG A 128 -0.41 -4.47 22.48
N ALA A 129 0.86 -3.98 22.40
CA ALA A 129 2.01 -4.74 21.96
C ALA A 129 1.87 -5.28 20.51
N ILE A 130 1.27 -4.47 19.65
CA ILE A 130 1.18 -4.73 18.21
C ILE A 130 1.99 -3.63 17.51
N TYR A 131 2.96 -4.04 16.70
CA TYR A 131 3.90 -3.15 16.02
C TYR A 131 3.81 -3.35 14.51
N VAL A 132 4.02 -2.27 13.77
CA VAL A 132 3.91 -2.28 12.31
C VAL A 132 5.19 -1.71 11.69
N MET A 133 5.71 -2.40 10.70
CA MET A 133 6.75 -1.93 9.79
C MET A 133 6.16 -1.87 8.39
N LEU A 134 6.28 -0.71 7.74
CA LEU A 134 5.79 -0.48 6.39
C LEU A 134 6.99 -0.19 5.48
N ALA A 135 7.23 -1.00 4.48
CA ALA A 135 8.13 -0.65 3.40
C ALA A 135 7.31 -0.10 2.22
N VAL A 136 7.72 1.05 1.72
CA VAL A 136 7.10 1.75 0.58
C VAL A 136 8.19 2.14 -0.41
N GLN A 137 7.90 2.07 -1.69
CA GLN A 137 8.87 2.45 -2.73
C GLN A 137 9.06 3.96 -2.80
N SER A 138 7.98 4.74 -2.60
CA SER A 138 8.02 6.19 -2.54
C SER A 138 6.89 6.75 -1.67
N LEU A 139 7.11 7.95 -1.13
CA LEU A 139 6.06 8.66 -0.39
C LEU A 139 4.95 9.15 -1.33
N GLY A 140 5.26 9.41 -2.60
CA GLY A 140 4.25 9.77 -3.60
C GLY A 140 3.23 8.66 -3.82
N GLN A 141 3.64 7.39 -3.84
CA GLN A 141 2.71 6.25 -3.91
C GLN A 141 1.82 6.16 -2.67
N LEU A 142 2.41 6.36 -1.48
CA LEU A 142 1.65 6.36 -0.22
C LEU A 142 0.63 7.51 -0.19
N GLN A 143 1.03 8.70 -0.65
CA GLN A 143 0.17 9.88 -0.76
C GLN A 143 -1.02 9.65 -1.68
N ASN A 144 -0.80 9.03 -2.84
CA ASN A 144 -1.87 8.67 -3.78
C ASN A 144 -2.85 7.65 -3.19
N ARG A 145 -2.35 6.69 -2.41
CA ARG A 145 -3.19 5.66 -1.79
C ARG A 145 -4.00 6.18 -0.61
N TYR A 146 -3.40 7.06 0.20
CA TYR A 146 -4.00 7.68 1.39
C TYR A 146 -4.03 9.20 1.23
N PRO A 147 -4.96 9.73 0.42
CA PRO A 147 -5.06 11.16 0.14
C PRO A 147 -5.49 11.97 1.37
N ASN A 148 -5.68 13.28 1.21
CA ASN A 148 -6.18 14.19 2.24
C ASN A 148 -5.33 14.19 3.53
N ASN A 149 -4.00 14.15 3.38
CA ASN A 149 -3.03 14.10 4.48
C ASN A 149 -3.07 12.84 5.37
N LEU A 150 -3.87 11.84 5.06
CA LEU A 150 -3.87 10.56 5.79
C LEU A 150 -2.51 9.86 5.74
N TRP A 151 -1.80 9.97 4.62
CA TRP A 151 -0.43 9.47 4.51
C TRP A 151 0.52 10.09 5.55
N ALA A 152 0.38 11.39 5.81
CA ALA A 152 1.19 12.09 6.80
C ALA A 152 0.83 11.66 8.23
N GLU A 153 -0.45 11.39 8.50
CA GLU A 153 -0.92 10.82 9.76
C GLU A 153 -0.36 9.40 9.96
N ILE A 154 -0.38 8.56 8.92
CA ILE A 154 0.22 7.21 8.96
C ILE A 154 1.71 7.31 9.34
N ILE A 155 2.48 8.13 8.62
CA ILE A 155 3.91 8.29 8.88
C ILE A 155 4.14 8.92 10.27
N GLY A 156 3.30 9.86 10.69
CA GLY A 156 3.37 10.50 12.00
C GLY A 156 3.20 9.54 13.18
N ASN A 157 2.55 8.40 12.97
CA ASN A 157 2.41 7.33 13.96
C ASN A 157 3.64 6.38 14.01
N LEU A 158 4.61 6.55 13.11
CA LEU A 158 5.82 5.74 13.04
C LEU A 158 7.01 6.50 13.64
N ASP A 159 7.50 6.04 14.78
CA ASP A 159 8.57 6.70 15.53
C ASP A 159 9.94 6.59 14.85
N VAL A 160 10.15 5.60 14.00
CA VAL A 160 11.39 5.33 13.27
C VAL A 160 11.10 5.31 11.78
N GLN A 161 11.87 6.08 11.02
CA GLN A 161 11.75 6.17 9.57
C GLN A 161 13.12 5.93 8.96
N LEU A 162 13.18 5.01 8.00
CA LEU A 162 14.40 4.65 7.28
C LEU A 162 14.24 5.05 5.82
N MET A 163 15.20 5.80 5.28
CA MET A 163 15.30 6.11 3.86
C MET A 163 16.48 5.35 3.27
N LEU A 164 16.18 4.30 2.52
CA LEU A 164 17.18 3.43 1.88
C LEU A 164 17.66 3.96 0.53
N GLY A 165 17.10 5.07 0.08
CA GLY A 165 17.30 5.72 -1.20
C GLY A 165 15.96 6.21 -1.73
N CYS A 166 15.94 7.25 -2.55
CA CYS A 166 14.76 7.73 -3.23
C CYS A 166 15.13 8.30 -4.60
N THR A 167 14.19 8.27 -5.52
CA THR A 167 14.31 8.83 -6.87
C THR A 167 13.22 9.87 -7.14
N ASP A 168 12.30 10.05 -6.21
CA ASP A 168 11.18 10.99 -6.31
C ASP A 168 11.38 12.24 -5.44
N GLU A 169 10.93 13.38 -5.94
CA GLU A 169 11.07 14.67 -5.26
C GLU A 169 10.30 14.74 -3.94
N VAL A 170 9.14 14.08 -3.83
CA VAL A 170 8.32 14.10 -2.62
C VAL A 170 9.06 13.47 -1.44
N SER A 171 9.68 12.30 -1.67
CA SER A 171 10.51 11.64 -0.67
C SER A 171 11.76 12.45 -0.34
N ALA A 172 12.44 13.00 -1.34
CA ALA A 172 13.63 13.81 -1.15
C ALA A 172 13.35 15.07 -0.32
N GLU A 173 12.29 15.80 -0.64
CA GLU A 173 11.87 17.00 0.10
C GLU A 173 11.50 16.65 1.55
N TYR A 174 10.77 15.55 1.76
CA TYR A 174 10.38 15.08 3.08
C TYR A 174 11.59 14.80 3.98
N PHE A 175 12.57 14.03 3.50
CA PHE A 175 13.76 13.69 4.29
C PHE A 175 14.71 14.87 4.43
N SER A 176 14.80 15.74 3.43
CA SER A 176 15.50 17.02 3.52
C SER A 176 14.93 17.90 4.63
N ALA A 177 13.61 18.06 4.70
CA ALA A 177 12.97 18.83 5.78
C ALA A 177 13.20 18.20 7.17
N ARG A 178 13.25 16.87 7.26
CA ARG A 178 13.53 16.14 8.52
C ARG A 178 14.99 16.21 8.94
N SER A 179 15.92 16.49 8.03
CA SER A 179 17.33 16.64 8.38
C SER A 179 17.60 17.89 9.22
N GLY A 180 16.71 18.87 9.18
CA GLY A 180 16.87 20.13 9.88
C GLY A 180 17.76 21.12 9.13
N ASP A 181 18.13 22.20 9.80
CA ASP A 181 18.92 23.29 9.23
C ASP A 181 20.27 23.43 9.94
N MET A 182 21.24 23.97 9.22
CA MET A 182 22.55 24.35 9.74
C MET A 182 22.89 25.81 9.40
N SER A 183 23.66 26.43 10.24
CA SER A 183 24.25 27.74 9.94
C SER A 183 25.49 27.55 9.07
N VAL A 184 25.61 28.37 8.03
CA VAL A 184 26.78 28.42 7.16
C VAL A 184 27.33 29.84 7.15
N GLU A 185 28.68 29.96 7.15
CA GLU A 185 29.34 31.24 6.98
C GLU A 185 29.30 31.62 5.50
N ILE A 186 28.86 32.86 5.25
CA ILE A 186 28.82 33.43 3.90
C ILE A 186 29.87 34.54 3.86
N ASN A 187 30.94 34.30 3.12
CA ASN A 187 31.95 35.28 2.85
C ASN A 187 31.72 35.90 1.46
N SER A 188 31.37 37.15 1.42
CA SER A 188 31.24 37.92 0.18
C SER A 188 32.37 38.91 0.04
N THR A 189 33.12 38.77 -1.03
CA THR A 189 34.20 39.73 -1.38
C THR A 189 33.74 40.56 -2.56
N MET A 190 33.56 41.85 -2.36
CA MET A 190 33.21 42.80 -3.41
C MET A 190 34.48 43.58 -3.80
N THR A 191 34.88 43.45 -5.07
CA THR A 191 35.95 44.24 -5.65
C THR A 191 35.32 45.46 -6.35
N VAL A 192 35.57 46.64 -5.80
CA VAL A 192 35.12 47.89 -6.45
C VAL A 192 36.20 48.34 -7.42
N ALA A 193 35.98 48.19 -8.70
CA ALA A 193 36.84 48.72 -9.75
C ALA A 193 36.51 50.22 -9.93
N VAL A 194 37.15 51.07 -9.10
CA VAL A 194 37.19 52.50 -9.32
C VAL A 194 38.49 52.80 -10.07
N ALA A 195 38.45 53.73 -11.02
CA ALA A 195 39.56 54.16 -11.89
C ALA A 195 40.78 54.75 -11.14
N GLN A 196 41.04 54.31 -9.93
CA GLN A 196 42.16 54.63 -9.10
C GLN A 196 43.07 53.44 -8.90
N VAL A 197 44.33 53.70 -8.82
CA VAL A 197 45.48 52.74 -8.85
C VAL A 197 45.51 51.72 -7.70
N ILE A 198 44.56 51.75 -6.76
CA ILE A 198 44.50 50.80 -5.63
C ILE A 198 43.10 50.18 -5.60
N PRO A 199 42.98 48.87 -5.84
CA PRO A 199 41.69 48.17 -5.72
C PRO A 199 41.26 48.16 -4.23
N GLN A 200 40.05 48.63 -3.96
CA GLN A 200 39.44 48.49 -2.63
C GLN A 200 38.66 47.20 -2.53
N TYR A 201 39.03 46.34 -1.61
CA TYR A 201 38.33 45.11 -1.27
C TYR A 201 37.41 45.37 -0.10
N ARG A 202 36.14 45.08 -0.26
CA ARG A 202 35.20 45.01 0.87
C ARG A 202 34.86 43.57 1.14
N GLN A 203 35.27 43.06 2.27
CA GLN A 203 34.88 41.72 2.73
C GLN A 203 33.72 41.88 3.70
N THR A 204 32.64 41.16 3.42
CA THR A 204 31.48 41.11 4.30
C THR A 204 31.30 39.67 4.75
N GLU A 205 31.38 39.44 6.04
CA GLU A 205 31.13 38.17 6.67
C GLU A 205 29.69 38.15 7.18
N GLY A 206 28.95 37.10 6.88
CA GLY A 206 27.57 36.91 7.29
C GLY A 206 27.31 35.45 7.65
N GLN A 207 26.28 35.22 8.42
CA GLN A 207 25.78 33.88 8.67
C GLN A 207 24.52 33.65 7.86
N GLY A 208 24.49 32.58 7.10
CA GLY A 208 23.31 32.10 6.36
C GLY A 208 22.77 30.82 7.00
N ARG A 209 21.52 30.47 6.63
CA ARG A 209 20.88 29.24 7.04
C ARG A 209 20.66 28.38 5.79
N ARG A 210 21.04 27.13 5.85
CA ARG A 210 20.68 26.13 4.81
C ARG A 210 20.19 24.86 5.47
N ARG A 211 19.46 24.03 4.74
CA ARG A 211 19.15 22.68 5.20
C ARG A 211 20.43 21.85 5.36
N LEU A 212 20.46 20.99 6.39
CA LEU A 212 21.59 20.08 6.61
C LEU A 212 21.81 19.19 5.38
N LEU A 213 20.74 18.66 4.82
CA LEU A 213 20.70 17.96 3.54
C LEU A 213 19.66 18.63 2.65
N THR A 214 20.08 19.13 1.49
CA THR A 214 19.14 19.63 0.47
C THR A 214 18.46 18.47 -0.26
N PRO A 215 17.30 18.66 -0.91
CA PRO A 215 16.62 17.58 -1.63
C PRO A 215 17.50 16.90 -2.69
N ASP A 216 18.32 17.66 -3.38
CA ASP A 216 19.26 17.14 -4.38
C ASP A 216 20.41 16.32 -3.76
N GLU A 217 20.85 16.69 -2.56
CA GLU A 217 21.82 15.89 -1.77
C GLU A 217 21.20 14.59 -1.28
N VAL A 218 19.91 14.60 -0.89
CA VAL A 218 19.16 13.39 -0.51
C VAL A 218 19.02 12.43 -1.70
N LEU A 219 18.70 12.94 -2.89
CA LEU A 219 18.64 12.14 -4.12
C LEU A 219 19.96 11.48 -4.52
N ARG A 220 21.08 12.06 -4.09
CA ARG A 220 22.44 11.60 -4.41
C ARG A 220 23.11 10.80 -3.30
N ILE A 221 22.38 10.39 -2.27
CA ILE A 221 22.93 9.54 -1.22
C ILE A 221 23.41 8.22 -1.84
N PRO A 222 24.65 7.79 -1.58
CA PRO A 222 25.19 6.53 -2.07
C PRO A 222 24.33 5.33 -1.70
N ASN A 223 24.29 4.32 -2.58
CA ASN A 223 23.44 3.16 -2.35
C ASN A 223 23.80 2.34 -1.11
N GLU A 224 25.03 2.44 -0.61
CA GLU A 224 25.53 1.79 0.61
C GLU A 224 25.12 2.52 1.89
N GLU A 225 24.52 3.70 1.77
CA GLU A 225 24.15 4.54 2.89
C GLU A 225 22.63 4.63 3.04
N LEU A 226 22.20 5.00 4.23
CA LEU A 226 20.80 5.25 4.55
C LEU A 226 20.65 6.40 5.54
N LEU A 227 19.50 7.06 5.53
CA LEU A 227 19.11 8.01 6.56
C LEU A 227 18.14 7.37 7.55
N VAL A 228 18.36 7.64 8.83
CA VAL A 228 17.48 7.21 9.91
C VAL A 228 16.97 8.43 10.65
N VAL A 229 15.66 8.57 10.72
CA VAL A 229 14.96 9.57 11.50
C VAL A 229 14.27 8.88 12.67
N ILE A 230 14.66 9.24 13.89
CA ILE A 230 14.08 8.72 15.12
C ILE A 230 13.46 9.89 15.87
N ARG A 231 12.23 9.73 16.36
CA ARG A 231 11.58 10.79 17.13
C ARG A 231 12.43 11.23 18.33
N GLY A 232 12.70 12.53 18.45
CA GLY A 232 13.48 13.10 19.53
C GLY A 232 14.99 13.04 19.33
N HIS A 233 15.46 12.57 18.18
CA HIS A 233 16.89 12.52 17.85
C HIS A 233 17.19 13.27 16.56
N ASN A 234 18.44 13.67 16.40
CA ASN A 234 18.95 14.19 15.15
C ASN A 234 18.96 13.09 14.08
N VAL A 235 18.88 13.49 12.82
CA VAL A 235 19.00 12.54 11.70
C VAL A 235 20.37 11.84 11.74
N LEU A 236 20.35 10.54 11.49
CA LEU A 236 21.55 9.72 11.41
C LEU A 236 21.77 9.30 9.97
N LYS A 237 23.02 9.41 9.51
CA LYS A 237 23.48 8.86 8.25
C LYS A 237 24.32 7.62 8.56
N LEU A 238 23.87 6.45 8.14
CA LEU A 238 24.45 5.15 8.48
C LEU A 238 24.77 4.35 7.21
N LYS A 239 25.59 3.33 7.33
CA LYS A 239 25.78 2.33 6.27
C LYS A 239 24.70 1.28 6.34
N LYS A 240 24.24 0.81 5.18
CA LYS A 240 23.33 -0.33 5.07
C LYS A 240 24.06 -1.59 5.57
N PHE A 241 23.30 -2.44 6.22
CA PHE A 241 23.77 -3.76 6.65
C PHE A 241 23.33 -4.80 5.62
N ASP A 242 24.23 -5.63 5.14
CA ASP A 242 23.90 -6.75 4.29
C ASP A 242 23.46 -7.94 5.17
N TYR A 243 22.32 -8.53 4.85
CA TYR A 243 21.82 -9.70 5.60
C TYR A 243 22.79 -10.90 5.53
N ALA A 244 23.60 -10.98 4.46
CA ALA A 244 24.61 -12.03 4.29
C ALA A 244 25.71 -11.96 5.38
N ASP A 245 25.95 -10.78 5.93
CA ASP A 245 26.92 -10.56 7.03
C ASP A 245 26.33 -10.93 8.40
N HIS A 246 25.03 -11.21 8.48
CA HIS A 246 24.41 -11.60 9.75
C HIS A 246 24.87 -13.01 10.18
N PRO A 247 25.21 -13.22 11.48
CA PRO A 247 25.67 -14.53 11.94
C PRO A 247 24.75 -15.70 11.59
N LEU A 248 23.42 -15.48 11.59
CA LEU A 248 22.42 -16.48 11.22
C LEU A 248 22.27 -16.68 9.71
N ALA A 249 22.92 -15.87 8.86
CA ALA A 249 22.83 -16.05 7.41
C ALA A 249 23.35 -17.43 6.96
N LYS A 250 24.31 -17.99 7.72
CA LYS A 250 24.87 -19.32 7.45
C LYS A 250 23.87 -20.47 7.66
N GLU A 251 22.79 -20.20 8.39
CA GLU A 251 21.71 -21.17 8.65
C GLU A 251 20.64 -21.14 7.56
N LEU A 252 20.68 -20.14 6.67
CA LEU A 252 19.74 -20.02 5.55
C LEU A 252 20.07 -21.05 4.48
N THR A 253 19.11 -21.93 4.23
CA THR A 253 19.21 -22.92 3.14
C THR A 253 18.41 -22.40 1.95
N PRO A 254 19.01 -22.27 0.75
CA PRO A 254 18.28 -21.93 -0.46
C PRO A 254 17.22 -23.00 -0.74
N VAL A 255 15.97 -22.58 -0.87
CA VAL A 255 14.84 -23.48 -1.20
C VAL A 255 14.10 -22.87 -2.38
N SER A 256 13.79 -23.68 -3.40
CA SER A 256 12.95 -23.24 -4.50
C SER A 256 11.49 -23.17 -4.04
N ILE A 257 10.77 -22.11 -4.43
CA ILE A 257 9.33 -22.04 -4.22
C ILE A 257 8.58 -23.17 -4.94
N LEU A 258 9.15 -23.72 -6.01
CA LEU A 258 8.57 -24.83 -6.77
C LEU A 258 8.60 -26.16 -6.00
N ASP A 259 9.49 -26.28 -5.01
CA ASP A 259 9.61 -27.46 -4.17
C ASP A 259 8.69 -27.42 -2.95
N TYR A 260 8.04 -26.27 -2.71
CA TYR A 260 7.12 -26.09 -1.59
C TYR A 260 5.68 -26.43 -1.99
N THR A 261 5.15 -27.47 -1.39
CA THR A 261 3.73 -27.82 -1.50
C THR A 261 2.99 -27.36 -0.25
N PRO A 262 2.11 -26.36 -0.35
CA PRO A 262 1.34 -25.88 0.80
C PRO A 262 0.48 -27.03 1.38
N PRO A 263 0.35 -27.15 2.71
CA PRO A 263 -0.44 -28.22 3.33
C PRO A 263 -1.89 -28.32 2.85
N HIS A 264 -2.48 -27.18 2.45
CA HIS A 264 -3.85 -27.13 1.90
C HIS A 264 -3.95 -27.57 0.42
N ALA A 265 -2.83 -27.57 -0.32
CA ALA A 265 -2.83 -28.05 -1.70
C ALA A 265 -2.87 -29.58 -1.77
N ALA A 266 -2.55 -30.28 -0.67
CA ALA A 266 -2.68 -31.73 -0.56
C ALA A 266 -4.12 -32.20 -0.26
N ALA A 267 -5.04 -31.28 0.13
CA ALA A 267 -6.44 -31.59 0.23
C ALA A 267 -7.06 -31.57 -1.18
N PRO A 268 -7.68 -32.65 -1.65
CA PRO A 268 -8.33 -32.62 -2.95
C PRO A 268 -9.36 -31.48 -2.93
N PHE A 269 -9.24 -30.54 -3.88
CA PHE A 269 -10.35 -29.66 -4.22
C PHE A 269 -11.55 -30.57 -4.41
N LEU A 270 -12.54 -30.47 -3.54
CA LEU A 270 -13.82 -31.10 -3.78
C LEU A 270 -14.32 -30.53 -5.12
N GLN A 271 -14.11 -31.27 -6.20
CA GLN A 271 -14.83 -31.08 -7.43
C GLN A 271 -16.30 -31.31 -7.07
N THR A 272 -16.96 -30.28 -6.59
CA THR A 272 -18.40 -30.25 -6.60
C THR A 272 -18.74 -30.28 -8.07
N GLU A 273 -19.04 -31.46 -8.58
CA GLU A 273 -19.77 -31.63 -9.83
C GLU A 273 -21.03 -30.76 -9.69
N THR A 274 -20.94 -29.55 -10.19
CA THR A 274 -22.08 -28.68 -10.35
C THR A 274 -22.80 -29.29 -11.57
N THR A 275 -23.65 -30.30 -11.35
CA THR A 275 -24.70 -30.64 -12.26
C THR A 275 -25.62 -29.44 -12.35
N LEU A 276 -25.27 -28.51 -13.24
CA LEU A 276 -26.19 -27.48 -13.68
C LEU A 276 -27.43 -28.23 -14.20
N PRO A 277 -28.63 -27.92 -13.73
CA PRO A 277 -29.82 -28.48 -14.32
C PRO A 277 -29.81 -28.11 -15.80
N ARG A 278 -29.80 -29.15 -16.65
CA ARG A 278 -29.87 -29.05 -18.10
C ARG A 278 -31.08 -28.19 -18.42
N ALA A 279 -30.83 -26.99 -18.99
CA ALA A 279 -31.91 -26.14 -19.46
C ALA A 279 -32.77 -26.96 -20.40
N VAL A 280 -34.02 -27.11 -20.02
CA VAL A 280 -35.07 -27.70 -20.87
C VAL A 280 -35.14 -26.80 -22.09
N SER A 281 -34.79 -27.36 -23.25
CA SER A 281 -34.94 -26.72 -24.54
C SER A 281 -36.43 -26.60 -24.81
N GLU A 282 -37.02 -25.44 -24.56
CA GLU A 282 -38.31 -25.08 -25.12
C GLU A 282 -38.15 -24.92 -26.64
N GLU A 283 -38.65 -25.89 -27.37
CA GLU A 283 -38.90 -25.81 -28.82
C GLU A 283 -39.84 -24.63 -29.09
N ARG A 284 -39.31 -23.57 -29.70
CA ARG A 284 -40.17 -22.53 -30.29
C ARG A 284 -40.66 -23.01 -31.66
N PRO A 285 -41.95 -22.90 -31.94
CA PRO A 285 -42.49 -23.32 -33.25
C PRO A 285 -42.00 -22.37 -34.35
N HIS A 286 -41.65 -23.01 -35.49
CA HIS A 286 -41.33 -22.35 -36.74
C HIS A 286 -42.49 -21.46 -37.22
N THR A 287 -42.24 -20.17 -37.40
CA THR A 287 -43.08 -19.31 -38.25
C THR A 287 -42.23 -18.71 -39.37
N SER A 288 -42.60 -19.20 -40.55
CA SER A 288 -42.54 -18.63 -41.91
C SER A 288 -41.77 -17.35 -42.21
N SER A 289 -40.83 -17.53 -43.13
CA SER A 289 -40.38 -16.69 -44.26
C SER A 289 -40.97 -15.27 -44.43
N ILE A 290 -40.10 -14.26 -44.42
CA ILE A 290 -40.30 -12.98 -45.09
C ILE A 290 -39.03 -12.64 -45.90
N PRO A 291 -39.16 -12.18 -47.17
CA PRO A 291 -38.06 -12.17 -48.15
C PRO A 291 -37.12 -10.95 -48.04
N SER A 292 -35.88 -11.19 -48.45
CA SER A 292 -34.81 -10.22 -48.63
C SER A 292 -35.18 -9.08 -49.58
N LYS A 293 -34.99 -7.85 -49.17
CA LYS A 293 -34.79 -6.71 -50.08
C LYS A 293 -33.37 -6.21 -49.90
N ARG A 294 -32.56 -6.47 -50.96
CA ARG A 294 -31.30 -5.77 -51.24
C ARG A 294 -31.58 -4.26 -51.37
N ARG A 295 -30.76 -3.45 -50.72
CA ARG A 295 -30.49 -2.10 -51.16
C ARG A 295 -29.01 -1.84 -51.12
N THR A 296 -28.42 -1.82 -52.29
CA THR A 296 -27.16 -1.17 -52.68
C THR A 296 -27.32 0.33 -52.67
N LEU A 297 -26.17 1.03 -52.51
CA LEU A 297 -25.84 2.43 -52.84
C LEU A 297 -25.30 3.13 -51.55
N TYR A 298 -24.18 3.80 -51.50
CA TYR A 298 -23.28 4.50 -52.42
C TYR A 298 -21.89 4.63 -51.73
N SER A 299 -20.85 4.38 -52.37
CA SER A 299 -19.66 5.03 -52.91
C SER A 299 -19.36 6.48 -52.42
N SER A 300 -18.10 6.63 -52.00
CA SER A 300 -17.23 7.80 -52.15
C SER A 300 -17.42 9.04 -51.26
N ALA A 301 -16.41 9.31 -50.40
CA ALA A 301 -15.79 10.63 -50.34
C ALA A 301 -14.41 10.56 -49.72
N LYS A 302 -13.46 11.24 -50.37
CA LYS A 302 -12.04 11.41 -50.08
C LYS A 302 -11.78 12.20 -48.79
N PRO A 303 -10.56 12.10 -48.20
CA PRO A 303 -10.14 12.92 -47.07
C PRO A 303 -9.62 14.28 -47.53
N PRO A 304 -9.70 15.32 -46.71
CA PRO A 304 -8.94 16.57 -46.91
C PRO A 304 -7.60 16.51 -46.16
N SER A 305 -6.61 17.04 -46.88
CA SER A 305 -5.24 17.34 -46.46
C SER A 305 -5.16 18.56 -45.54
N GLU A 306 -4.16 18.54 -44.66
CA GLU A 306 -3.30 19.63 -44.18
C GLU A 306 -3.96 20.94 -43.70
N PHE A 307 -3.81 21.22 -42.42
CA PHE A 307 -3.03 22.35 -41.87
C PHE A 307 -2.66 22.02 -40.42
#